data_ee678aec4eff950db3f4d600abd152de
#
_entry.id   ee678aec4eff950db3f4d600abd152de
#
_cell.length_a   1.000
_cell.length_b   1.000
_cell.length_c   1.000
_cell.angle_alpha   90.00
_cell.angle_beta   90.00
_cell.angle_gamma   90.00
#
_symmetry.space_group_name_H-M   'P 1'
#
loop_
_entity.id
_entity.type
_entity.pdbx_description
1 polymer ?
#
loop_
_entity_poly.entity_id
_entity_poly.type
_entity_poly.pdbx_seq_one_letter_code
_entity_poly.pdbx_strand_id
1 'polypeptide(L)'
;MTDTLQAIARALSTDVQTLGTISHNVANMNTPGYRGVRAVPEFSQQALLRTSLDQTDGSVMQTARKLDLALQGPGFFVVEREGEPLLVRSGAFRVDAQGQLVTANGDLVRGPNAPIGTDLDALRVDADGALWNGTQSLGQLELITVADAGALRPAGGGAYRYEGEQGPWSGQVIQGALEAANIDAAGETIRLMETTRHAESVQRAISIYDKAMDTGINRLGDN
;
A
#
# COMPACT_ATOMS: atom_id res chain seq x y z
N MET A 1 33.18 20.22 -9.57
CA MET A 1 32.76 20.47 -8.20
C MET A 1 31.25 20.38 -7.99
N THR A 2 30.44 20.94 -8.89
CA THR A 2 28.98 20.84 -8.84
C THR A 2 28.44 19.41 -8.91
N ASP A 3 29.08 18.52 -9.67
CA ASP A 3 28.62 17.14 -9.88
C ASP A 3 28.72 16.27 -8.62
N THR A 4 29.80 16.43 -7.83
CA THR A 4 29.97 15.66 -6.58
C THR A 4 28.93 16.07 -5.53
N LEU A 5 28.70 17.38 -5.36
CA LEU A 5 27.69 17.89 -4.43
C LEU A 5 26.28 17.47 -4.84
N GLN A 6 25.99 17.48 -6.14
CA GLN A 6 24.72 17.00 -6.67
C GLN A 6 24.55 15.50 -6.45
N ALA A 7 25.59 14.68 -6.64
CA ALA A 7 25.53 13.25 -6.39
C ALA A 7 25.23 12.95 -4.91
N ILE A 8 25.91 13.66 -4.00
CA ILE A 8 25.68 13.55 -2.56
C ILE A 8 24.23 13.97 -2.18
N ALA A 9 23.76 15.10 -2.70
CA ALA A 9 22.40 15.56 -2.45
C ALA A 9 21.34 14.57 -2.94
N ARG A 10 21.58 13.97 -4.12
CA ARG A 10 20.71 12.91 -4.65
C ARG A 10 20.72 11.66 -3.76
N ALA A 11 21.89 11.22 -3.32
CA ALA A 11 22.01 10.06 -2.42
C ALA A 11 21.21 10.29 -1.12
N LEU A 12 21.38 11.46 -0.48
CA LEU A 12 20.66 11.81 0.73
C LEU A 12 19.14 11.90 0.51
N SER A 13 18.71 12.49 -0.61
CA SER A 13 17.29 12.54 -0.99
C SER A 13 16.71 11.14 -1.17
N THR A 14 17.44 10.23 -1.79
CA THR A 14 17.06 8.82 -1.96
C THR A 14 16.93 8.12 -0.62
N ASP A 15 17.88 8.34 0.31
CA ASP A 15 17.82 7.77 1.65
C ASP A 15 16.60 8.26 2.43
N VAL A 16 16.31 9.57 2.37
CA VAL A 16 15.13 10.15 3.03
C VAL A 16 13.83 9.56 2.48
N GLN A 17 13.71 9.40 1.17
CA GLN A 17 12.54 8.79 0.54
C GLN A 17 12.41 7.31 0.91
N THR A 18 13.53 6.57 0.95
CA THR A 18 13.56 5.17 1.38
C THR A 18 13.15 5.02 2.83
N LEU A 19 13.67 5.88 3.73
CA LEU A 19 13.26 5.91 5.14
C LEU A 19 11.77 6.21 5.29
N GLY A 20 11.23 7.14 4.51
CA GLY A 20 9.80 7.42 4.46
C GLY A 20 8.97 6.19 4.07
N THR A 21 9.41 5.45 3.05
CA THR A 21 8.76 4.22 2.59
C THR A 21 8.79 3.13 3.66
N ILE A 22 9.95 2.90 4.29
CA ILE A 22 10.11 1.92 5.38
C ILE A 22 9.19 2.30 6.56
N SER A 23 9.20 3.57 6.96
CA SER A 23 8.34 4.06 8.05
C SER A 23 6.86 3.83 7.76
N HIS A 24 6.43 4.06 6.52
CA HIS A 24 5.06 3.84 6.09
C HIS A 24 4.69 2.34 6.13
N ASN A 25 5.60 1.46 5.70
CA ASN A 25 5.41 0.01 5.75
C ASN A 25 5.29 -0.47 7.21
N VAL A 26 6.22 -0.05 8.08
CA VAL A 26 6.22 -0.43 9.50
C VAL A 26 4.96 0.07 10.22
N ALA A 27 4.53 1.30 9.96
CA ALA A 27 3.30 1.84 10.55
C ALA A 27 2.04 1.06 10.17
N ASN A 28 2.04 0.40 8.98
CA ASN A 28 0.91 -0.33 8.44
C ASN A 28 1.07 -1.85 8.47
N MET A 29 2.11 -2.40 9.10
CA MET A 29 2.36 -3.85 9.13
C MET A 29 1.24 -4.67 9.80
N ASN A 30 0.42 -4.03 10.64
CA ASN A 30 -0.74 -4.65 11.29
C ASN A 30 -2.08 -4.23 10.64
N THR A 31 -2.05 -3.48 9.53
CA THR A 31 -3.25 -3.05 8.83
C THR A 31 -3.70 -4.16 7.87
N PRO A 32 -4.90 -4.75 8.06
CA PRO A 32 -5.36 -5.81 7.15
C PRO A 32 -5.42 -5.35 5.70
N GLY A 33 -4.95 -6.20 4.78
CA GLY A 33 -4.94 -5.92 3.34
C GLY A 33 -3.95 -4.84 2.91
N TYR A 34 -3.07 -4.38 3.81
CA TYR A 34 -2.04 -3.42 3.42
C TYR A 34 -1.00 -4.09 2.51
N ARG A 35 -0.71 -3.43 1.41
CA ARG A 35 0.33 -3.81 0.45
C ARG A 35 1.57 -2.96 0.66
N GLY A 36 2.70 -3.61 0.89
CA GLY A 36 3.98 -2.94 1.07
C GLY A 36 4.37 -2.10 -0.12
N VAL A 37 4.91 -0.93 0.17
CA VAL A 37 5.46 -0.02 -0.84
C VAL A 37 6.96 -0.26 -0.96
N ARG A 38 7.46 -0.40 -2.18
CA ARG A 38 8.89 -0.50 -2.47
C ARG A 38 9.34 0.71 -3.29
N ALA A 39 10.45 1.30 -2.89
CA ALA A 39 11.14 2.28 -3.70
C ALA A 39 11.91 1.56 -4.82
N VAL A 40 11.58 1.84 -6.07
CA VAL A 40 12.26 1.30 -7.24
C VAL A 40 13.12 2.41 -7.84
N PRO A 41 14.44 2.22 -7.96
CA PRO A 41 15.29 3.20 -8.63
C PRO A 41 14.88 3.33 -10.10
N GLU A 42 14.49 4.52 -10.51
CA GLU A 42 14.30 4.81 -11.93
C GLU A 42 15.62 5.35 -12.49
N PHE A 43 16.18 4.67 -13.50
CA PHE A 43 17.40 5.09 -14.20
C PHE A 43 17.11 6.27 -15.15
N SER A 44 16.33 7.25 -14.73
CA SER A 44 16.13 8.49 -15.47
C SER A 44 17.04 9.58 -14.93
N GLN A 45 17.38 10.57 -15.78
CA GLN A 45 18.28 11.67 -15.41
C GLN A 45 17.77 12.53 -14.23
N GLN A 46 16.53 12.32 -13.78
CA GLN A 46 15.89 13.03 -12.68
C GLN A 46 15.69 12.13 -11.47
N ALA A 47 16.56 11.23 -11.12
CA ALA A 47 16.65 10.44 -9.86
C ALA A 47 15.37 10.45 -8.95
N LEU A 48 14.20 10.28 -9.53
CA LEU A 48 12.95 10.15 -8.80
C LEU A 48 12.78 8.66 -8.50
N LEU A 49 12.71 8.29 -7.22
CA LEU A 49 12.28 6.96 -6.84
C LEU A 49 10.81 6.80 -7.21
N ARG A 50 10.50 5.85 -8.09
CA ARG A 50 9.14 5.36 -8.24
C ARG A 50 8.81 4.46 -7.06
N THR A 51 7.65 4.64 -6.49
CA THR A 51 7.12 3.69 -5.52
C THR A 51 6.23 2.70 -6.26
N SER A 52 6.44 1.41 -6.01
CA SER A 52 5.59 0.33 -6.51
C SER A 52 5.00 -0.43 -5.35
N LEU A 53 3.72 -0.82 -5.46
CA LEU A 53 3.09 -1.70 -4.50
C LEU A 53 3.56 -3.13 -4.72
N ASP A 54 3.91 -3.82 -3.64
CA ASP A 54 4.18 -5.25 -3.65
C ASP A 54 2.85 -6.00 -3.77
N GLN A 55 2.66 -6.73 -4.88
CA GLN A 55 1.41 -7.45 -5.16
C GLN A 55 1.37 -8.85 -4.57
N THR A 56 2.40 -9.29 -3.87
CA THR A 56 2.37 -10.60 -3.21
C THR A 56 1.26 -10.65 -2.17
N ASP A 57 0.53 -11.77 -2.11
CA ASP A 57 -0.55 -11.92 -1.14
C ASP A 57 0.01 -12.01 0.28
N GLY A 58 -0.67 -11.33 1.21
CA GLY A 58 -0.45 -11.49 2.64
C GLY A 58 -0.99 -12.84 3.13
N SER A 59 -0.60 -13.25 4.33
CA SER A 59 -1.17 -14.44 4.95
C SER A 59 -2.64 -14.22 5.30
N VAL A 60 -3.48 -15.25 5.09
CA VAL A 60 -4.90 -15.22 5.47
C VAL A 60 -5.05 -15.59 6.95
N MET A 61 -5.67 -14.71 7.72
CA MET A 61 -5.97 -14.90 9.14
C MET A 61 -7.46 -15.10 9.35
N GLN A 62 -7.85 -16.18 10.01
CA GLN A 62 -9.24 -16.44 10.38
C GLN A 62 -9.67 -15.53 11.53
N THR A 63 -10.79 -14.81 11.34
CA THR A 63 -11.36 -13.90 12.34
C THR A 63 -12.71 -14.37 12.87
N ALA A 64 -13.34 -15.33 12.20
CA ALA A 64 -14.70 -15.81 12.46
C ALA A 64 -15.80 -14.72 12.32
N ARG A 65 -15.46 -13.49 11.93
CA ARG A 65 -16.43 -12.41 11.70
C ARG A 65 -16.97 -12.50 10.28
N LYS A 66 -18.28 -12.65 10.08
CA LYS A 66 -18.89 -12.89 8.75
C LYS A 66 -18.69 -11.77 7.75
N LEU A 67 -18.45 -10.55 8.21
CA LEU A 67 -18.18 -9.36 7.39
C LEU A 67 -16.70 -9.15 7.07
N ASP A 68 -15.82 -10.01 7.60
CA ASP A 68 -14.44 -10.02 7.24
C ASP A 68 -14.24 -10.94 6.04
N LEU A 69 -13.73 -10.38 4.96
CA LEU A 69 -13.52 -11.06 3.68
C LEU A 69 -12.07 -10.95 3.26
N ALA A 70 -11.43 -12.05 2.94
CA ALA A 70 -10.09 -12.05 2.35
C ALA A 70 -10.16 -12.41 0.87
N LEU A 71 -9.35 -11.76 0.05
CA LEU A 71 -9.14 -12.16 -1.35
C LEU A 71 -7.92 -13.08 -1.42
N GLN A 72 -8.07 -14.22 -2.05
CA GLN A 72 -6.97 -15.07 -2.45
C GLN A 72 -6.72 -14.91 -3.95
N GLY A 73 -5.53 -14.42 -4.31
CA GLY A 73 -5.16 -14.06 -5.66
C GLY A 73 -5.12 -12.53 -5.88
N PRO A 74 -4.55 -12.09 -7.01
CA PRO A 74 -4.39 -10.67 -7.31
C PRO A 74 -5.74 -10.01 -7.57
N GLY A 75 -6.00 -8.87 -6.94
CA GLY A 75 -7.22 -8.09 -7.14
C GLY A 75 -7.60 -7.21 -5.98
N PHE A 76 -8.71 -6.50 -6.15
CA PHE A 76 -9.20 -5.50 -5.20
C PHE A 76 -10.72 -5.54 -5.15
N PHE A 77 -11.28 -5.19 -4.00
CA PHE A 77 -12.68 -4.79 -3.86
C PHE A 77 -12.84 -3.39 -4.44
N VAL A 78 -13.93 -3.16 -5.16
CA VAL A 78 -14.31 -1.82 -5.62
C VAL A 78 -15.20 -1.19 -4.56
N VAL A 79 -14.83 0.01 -4.12
CA VAL A 79 -15.62 0.82 -3.20
C VAL A 79 -15.90 2.18 -3.80
N GLU A 80 -16.87 2.89 -3.26
CA GLU A 80 -17.26 4.22 -3.72
C GLU A 80 -17.14 5.22 -2.59
N ARG A 81 -16.42 6.31 -2.84
CA ARG A 81 -16.28 7.45 -1.94
C ARG A 81 -16.73 8.70 -2.69
N GLU A 82 -17.79 9.36 -2.21
CA GLU A 82 -18.31 10.60 -2.81
C GLU A 82 -18.60 10.48 -4.31
N GLY A 83 -19.06 9.31 -4.77
CA GLY A 83 -19.35 9.03 -6.18
C GLY A 83 -18.12 8.58 -7.01
N GLU A 84 -16.91 8.57 -6.45
CA GLU A 84 -15.69 8.09 -7.13
C GLU A 84 -15.40 6.63 -6.81
N PRO A 85 -15.12 5.78 -7.80
CA PRO A 85 -14.69 4.41 -7.57
C PRO A 85 -13.25 4.37 -7.07
N LEU A 86 -13.03 3.65 -5.99
CA LEU A 86 -11.72 3.40 -5.40
C LEU A 86 -11.52 1.89 -5.21
N LEU A 87 -10.27 1.49 -5.12
CA LEU A 87 -9.86 0.10 -4.92
C LEU A 87 -9.35 -0.10 -3.50
N VAL A 88 -9.83 -1.14 -2.82
CA VAL A 88 -9.35 -1.51 -1.49
C VAL A 88 -9.00 -3.00 -1.46
N ARG A 89 -7.94 -3.33 -0.73
CA ARG A 89 -7.57 -4.74 -0.52
C ARG A 89 -8.10 -5.26 0.82
N SER A 90 -8.27 -4.39 1.79
CA SER A 90 -8.84 -4.75 3.09
C SER A 90 -10.31 -5.11 2.95
N GLY A 91 -10.68 -6.31 3.41
CA GLY A 91 -12.06 -6.76 3.49
C GLY A 91 -12.66 -6.66 4.89
N ALA A 92 -12.13 -5.81 5.76
CA ALA A 92 -12.69 -5.55 7.08
C ALA A 92 -13.91 -4.65 6.96
N PHE A 93 -15.04 -5.23 6.57
CA PHE A 93 -16.28 -4.50 6.31
C PHE A 93 -17.19 -4.41 7.53
N ARG A 94 -18.15 -3.50 7.45
CA ARG A 94 -19.24 -3.32 8.41
C ARG A 94 -20.53 -2.97 7.66
N VAL A 95 -21.65 -3.10 8.33
CA VAL A 95 -22.96 -2.65 7.82
C VAL A 95 -23.27 -1.30 8.45
N ASP A 96 -23.67 -0.34 7.63
CA ASP A 96 -24.10 0.99 8.10
C ASP A 96 -25.57 1.00 8.57
N ALA A 97 -26.08 2.16 8.97
CA ALA A 97 -27.45 2.33 9.42
C ALA A 97 -28.50 2.10 8.31
N GLN A 98 -28.09 2.14 7.06
CA GLN A 98 -28.92 1.88 5.87
C GLN A 98 -28.89 0.40 5.45
N GLY A 99 -28.11 -0.43 6.14
CA GLY A 99 -27.92 -1.84 5.82
C GLY A 99 -26.93 -2.08 4.68
N GLN A 100 -26.14 -1.06 4.30
CA GLN A 100 -25.16 -1.16 3.22
C GLN A 100 -23.81 -1.64 3.74
N LEU A 101 -23.08 -2.39 2.91
CA LEU A 101 -21.73 -2.83 3.21
C LEU A 101 -20.75 -1.68 3.00
N VAL A 102 -20.02 -1.32 4.05
CA VAL A 102 -19.06 -0.21 4.00
C VAL A 102 -17.71 -0.59 4.59
N THR A 103 -16.66 0.10 4.16
CA THR A 103 -15.32 0.00 4.77
C THR A 103 -15.30 0.62 6.18
N ALA A 104 -14.19 0.46 6.90
CA ALA A 104 -13.96 1.14 8.17
C ALA A 104 -14.03 2.68 8.06
N ASN A 105 -13.71 3.23 6.88
CA ASN A 105 -13.76 4.66 6.60
C ASN A 105 -15.15 5.16 6.15
N GLY A 106 -16.10 4.24 5.93
CA GLY A 106 -17.45 4.57 5.47
C GLY A 106 -17.62 4.57 3.95
N ASP A 107 -16.62 4.11 3.18
CA ASP A 107 -16.74 3.98 1.73
C ASP A 107 -17.69 2.83 1.39
N LEU A 108 -18.63 3.02 0.49
CA LEU A 108 -19.62 2.03 0.10
C LEU A 108 -18.97 0.91 -0.74
N VAL A 109 -19.18 -0.35 -0.36
CA VAL A 109 -18.71 -1.49 -1.17
C VAL A 109 -19.63 -1.69 -2.36
N ARG A 110 -19.08 -1.68 -3.57
CA ARG A 110 -19.84 -1.86 -4.81
C ARG A 110 -20.14 -3.33 -5.08
N GLY A 111 -21.30 -3.55 -5.68
CA GLY A 111 -21.76 -4.88 -6.08
C GLY A 111 -23.04 -5.33 -5.42
N PRO A 112 -23.20 -5.29 -4.07
CA PRO A 112 -24.49 -5.56 -3.45
C PRO A 112 -25.56 -4.60 -3.96
N ASN A 113 -26.70 -5.16 -4.39
CA ASN A 113 -27.82 -4.40 -4.92
C ASN A 113 -29.03 -4.38 -3.96
N ALA A 114 -28.87 -4.98 -2.79
CA ALA A 114 -29.87 -5.01 -1.73
C ALA A 114 -29.19 -4.84 -0.37
N PRO A 115 -29.88 -4.25 0.63
CA PRO A 115 -29.36 -4.15 1.99
C PRO A 115 -29.07 -5.53 2.58
N ILE A 116 -27.95 -5.65 3.30
CA ILE A 116 -27.55 -6.91 3.97
C ILE A 116 -28.49 -7.26 5.11
N GLY A 117 -29.16 -6.25 5.69
CA GLY A 117 -30.01 -6.43 6.85
C GLY A 117 -29.23 -6.54 8.16
N THR A 118 -29.95 -6.72 9.25
CA THR A 118 -29.38 -6.81 10.60
C THR A 118 -29.05 -8.24 11.03
N ASP A 119 -29.64 -9.23 10.36
CA ASP A 119 -29.38 -10.65 10.64
C ASP A 119 -28.15 -11.12 9.83
N LEU A 120 -27.00 -11.02 10.48
CA LEU A 120 -25.74 -11.47 9.89
C LEU A 120 -25.54 -12.99 10.00
N ASP A 121 -26.36 -13.69 10.77
CA ASP A 121 -26.20 -15.14 10.96
C ASP A 121 -26.54 -15.93 9.69
N ALA A 122 -27.44 -15.41 8.87
CA ALA A 122 -27.80 -15.98 7.59
C ALA A 122 -26.90 -15.49 6.43
N LEU A 123 -26.00 -14.52 6.68
CA LEU A 123 -25.12 -13.97 5.64
C LEU A 123 -24.06 -14.99 5.21
N ARG A 124 -24.01 -15.27 3.93
CA ARG A 124 -23.02 -16.11 3.28
C ARG A 124 -22.43 -15.38 2.08
N VAL A 125 -21.12 -15.49 1.92
CA VAL A 125 -20.39 -15.01 0.75
C VAL A 125 -19.73 -16.22 0.08
N ASP A 126 -20.04 -16.44 -1.17
CA ASP A 126 -19.48 -17.53 -1.95
C ASP A 126 -18.08 -17.16 -2.47
N ALA A 127 -17.33 -18.16 -2.93
CA ALA A 127 -15.95 -17.98 -3.39
C ALA A 127 -15.81 -17.04 -4.60
N ASP A 128 -16.85 -16.85 -5.38
CA ASP A 128 -16.91 -15.93 -6.51
C ASP A 128 -17.32 -14.49 -6.10
N GLY A 129 -17.60 -14.26 -4.81
CA GLY A 129 -18.03 -12.98 -4.28
C GLY A 129 -19.55 -12.76 -4.31
N ALA A 130 -20.36 -13.79 -4.62
CA ALA A 130 -21.82 -13.69 -4.53
C ALA A 130 -22.28 -13.65 -3.07
N LEU A 131 -23.15 -12.68 -2.74
CA LEU A 131 -23.70 -12.49 -1.38
C LEU A 131 -25.11 -13.03 -1.29
N TRP A 132 -25.36 -13.74 -0.21
CA TRP A 132 -26.64 -14.35 0.11
C TRP A 132 -27.05 -14.06 1.55
N ASN A 133 -28.33 -13.80 1.78
CA ASN A 133 -28.92 -13.83 3.11
C ASN A 133 -29.96 -14.97 3.13
N GLY A 134 -29.62 -16.09 3.76
CA GLY A 134 -30.37 -17.33 3.63
C GLY A 134 -30.47 -17.79 2.18
N THR A 135 -31.66 -17.72 1.58
CA THR A 135 -31.92 -18.06 0.17
C THR A 135 -31.99 -16.86 -0.76
N GLN A 136 -31.97 -15.64 -0.21
CA GLN A 136 -32.08 -14.41 -0.98
C GLN A 136 -30.70 -13.98 -1.46
N SER A 137 -30.56 -13.77 -2.79
CA SER A 137 -29.37 -13.15 -3.36
C SER A 137 -29.37 -11.65 -3.09
N LEU A 138 -28.25 -11.13 -2.57
CA LEU A 138 -28.04 -9.71 -2.32
C LEU A 138 -27.19 -9.04 -3.41
N GLY A 139 -26.73 -9.80 -4.40
CA GLY A 139 -25.83 -9.35 -5.47
C GLY A 139 -24.47 -10.02 -5.40
N GLN A 140 -23.51 -9.47 -6.10
CA GLN A 140 -22.14 -9.97 -6.19
C GLN A 140 -21.16 -8.82 -5.99
N LEU A 141 -20.13 -9.03 -5.16
CA LEU A 141 -19.08 -8.03 -4.96
C LEU A 141 -18.41 -7.67 -6.29
N GLU A 142 -18.19 -6.40 -6.52
CA GLU A 142 -17.40 -5.94 -7.65
C GLU A 142 -15.93 -6.11 -7.33
N LEU A 143 -15.30 -7.07 -8.02
CA LEU A 143 -13.90 -7.45 -7.84
C LEU A 143 -13.17 -7.28 -9.15
N ILE A 144 -12.01 -6.63 -9.11
CA ILE A 144 -11.22 -6.36 -10.31
C ILE A 144 -9.74 -6.67 -10.10
N THR A 145 -9.04 -6.93 -11.19
CA THR A 145 -7.59 -6.92 -11.24
C THR A 145 -7.08 -5.66 -11.92
N VAL A 146 -5.86 -5.24 -11.59
CA VAL A 146 -5.18 -4.12 -12.23
C VAL A 146 -4.03 -4.64 -13.08
N ALA A 147 -3.90 -4.13 -14.30
CA ALA A 147 -2.82 -4.54 -15.20
C ALA A 147 -1.46 -3.99 -14.75
N ASP A 148 -1.42 -2.78 -14.21
CA ASP A 148 -0.20 -2.10 -13.74
C ASP A 148 -0.39 -1.57 -12.31
N ALA A 149 0.23 -2.25 -11.34
CA ALA A 149 0.23 -1.78 -9.95
C ALA A 149 1.00 -0.47 -9.75
N GLY A 150 1.93 -0.14 -10.62
CA GLY A 150 2.66 1.13 -10.58
C GLY A 150 1.77 2.34 -10.88
N ALA A 151 0.61 2.13 -11.48
CA ALA A 151 -0.39 3.17 -11.76
C ALA A 151 -1.37 3.40 -10.60
N LEU A 152 -1.36 2.56 -9.55
CA LEU A 152 -2.16 2.76 -8.35
C LEU A 152 -1.69 4.02 -7.60
N ARG A 153 -2.61 4.90 -7.29
CA ARG A 153 -2.36 6.13 -6.53
C ARG A 153 -3.07 6.06 -5.18
N PRO A 154 -2.35 6.20 -4.05
CA PRO A 154 -2.98 6.22 -2.73
C PRO A 154 -4.06 7.32 -2.64
N ALA A 155 -5.26 6.95 -2.17
CA ALA A 155 -6.40 7.86 -1.95
C ALA A 155 -6.74 8.02 -0.46
N GLY A 156 -5.86 7.56 0.44
CA GLY A 156 -6.05 7.58 1.88
C GLY A 156 -6.95 6.45 2.39
N GLY A 157 -6.80 6.11 3.67
CA GLY A 157 -7.61 5.06 4.31
C GLY A 157 -7.41 3.65 3.75
N GLY A 158 -6.26 3.34 3.14
CA GLY A 158 -5.99 2.05 2.50
C GLY A 158 -6.65 1.87 1.13
N ALA A 159 -7.24 2.94 0.57
CA ALA A 159 -7.83 2.96 -0.75
C ALA A 159 -6.86 3.49 -1.80
N TYR A 160 -7.05 3.06 -3.04
CA TYR A 160 -6.26 3.45 -4.21
C TYR A 160 -7.17 3.94 -5.33
N ARG A 161 -6.76 5.02 -6.00
CA ARG A 161 -7.31 5.43 -7.30
C ARG A 161 -6.55 4.73 -8.40
N TYR A 162 -7.27 4.25 -9.42
CA TYR A 162 -6.68 3.59 -10.57
C TYR A 162 -7.40 4.00 -11.84
N GLU A 163 -6.66 4.53 -12.80
CA GLU A 163 -7.18 4.99 -14.09
C GLU A 163 -6.71 4.10 -15.26
N GLY A 164 -6.01 3.00 -14.94
CA GLY A 164 -5.49 2.08 -15.94
C GLY A 164 -6.49 1.01 -16.39
N GLU A 165 -6.00 0.07 -17.18
CA GLU A 165 -6.79 -1.05 -17.68
C GLU A 165 -7.13 -2.01 -16.53
N GLN A 166 -8.42 -2.32 -16.37
CA GLN A 166 -8.96 -3.24 -15.38
C GLN A 166 -9.31 -4.55 -16.07
N GLY A 167 -8.98 -5.65 -15.40
CA GLY A 167 -9.32 -6.99 -15.86
C GLY A 167 -10.33 -7.70 -14.95
N PRO A 168 -10.98 -8.76 -15.46
CA PRO A 168 -11.83 -9.60 -14.64
C PRO A 168 -10.99 -10.28 -13.55
N TRP A 169 -11.55 -10.36 -12.35
CA TRP A 169 -10.92 -11.06 -11.25
C TRP A 169 -11.15 -12.57 -11.34
N SER A 170 -10.12 -13.36 -10.99
CA SER A 170 -10.13 -14.83 -11.10
C SER A 170 -9.62 -15.53 -9.83
N GLY A 171 -9.77 -14.90 -8.67
CA GLY A 171 -9.37 -15.47 -7.37
C GLY A 171 -10.51 -16.14 -6.62
N GLN A 172 -10.38 -16.21 -5.30
CA GLN A 172 -11.42 -16.69 -4.38
C GLN A 172 -11.62 -15.71 -3.22
N VAL A 173 -12.88 -15.52 -2.82
CA VAL A 173 -13.25 -14.80 -1.60
C VAL A 173 -13.34 -15.82 -0.46
N ILE A 174 -12.71 -15.51 0.67
CA ILE A 174 -12.76 -16.31 1.89
C ILE A 174 -13.50 -15.50 2.94
N GLN A 175 -14.68 -15.99 3.35
CA GLN A 175 -15.47 -15.37 4.40
C GLN A 175 -14.95 -15.73 5.79
N GLY A 176 -15.04 -14.80 6.74
CA GLY A 176 -14.57 -14.98 8.12
C GLY A 176 -13.07 -14.89 8.27
N ALA A 177 -12.41 -14.27 7.33
CA ALA A 177 -10.96 -14.11 7.31
C ALA A 177 -10.55 -12.72 6.82
N LEU A 178 -9.35 -12.28 7.20
CA LEU A 178 -8.70 -11.08 6.69
C LEU A 178 -7.32 -11.43 6.12
N GLU A 179 -6.93 -10.72 5.10
CA GLU A 179 -5.56 -10.75 4.61
C GLU A 179 -4.69 -9.88 5.51
N ALA A 180 -3.61 -10.43 6.06
CA ALA A 180 -2.60 -9.64 6.78
C ALA A 180 -1.82 -8.74 5.81
N ALA A 181 -1.16 -7.72 6.34
CA ALA A 181 -0.17 -6.98 5.56
C ALA A 181 0.92 -7.93 5.02
N ASN A 182 1.37 -7.69 3.79
CA ASN A 182 2.47 -8.46 3.18
C ASN A 182 3.85 -7.88 3.55
N ILE A 183 3.99 -7.37 4.79
CA ILE A 183 5.22 -6.75 5.30
C ILE A 183 6.01 -7.73 6.12
N ASP A 184 7.28 -7.91 5.77
CA ASP A 184 8.26 -8.56 6.62
C ASP A 184 8.89 -7.53 7.57
N ALA A 185 8.44 -7.50 8.82
CA ALA A 185 8.91 -6.57 9.83
C ALA A 185 10.42 -6.70 10.10
N ALA A 186 10.97 -7.90 10.04
CA ALA A 186 12.40 -8.14 10.23
C ALA A 186 13.20 -7.58 9.05
N GLY A 187 12.75 -7.83 7.82
CA GLY A 187 13.34 -7.28 6.62
C GLY A 187 13.27 -5.76 6.57
N GLU A 188 12.16 -5.14 6.97
CA GLU A 188 12.05 -3.68 7.04
C GLU A 188 12.99 -3.08 8.10
N THR A 189 13.18 -3.76 9.24
CA THR A 189 14.13 -3.32 10.28
C THR A 189 15.57 -3.36 9.77
N ILE A 190 15.97 -4.40 9.05
CA ILE A 190 17.29 -4.51 8.44
C ILE A 190 17.50 -3.37 7.41
N ARG A 191 16.53 -3.13 6.55
CA ARG A 191 16.58 -2.03 5.56
C ARG A 191 16.70 -0.67 6.23
N LEU A 192 15.99 -0.45 7.34
CA LEU A 192 16.09 0.77 8.14
C LEU A 192 17.52 0.98 8.62
N MET A 193 18.15 -0.06 9.19
CA MET A 193 19.53 0.00 9.68
C MET A 193 20.52 0.27 8.54
N GLU A 194 20.36 -0.41 7.41
CA GLU A 194 21.21 -0.22 6.23
C GLU A 194 21.11 1.21 5.68
N THR A 195 19.88 1.72 5.52
CA THR A 195 19.64 3.08 5.00
C THR A 195 20.18 4.13 5.97
N THR A 196 20.00 3.93 7.27
CA THR A 196 20.55 4.85 8.30
C THR A 196 22.07 4.87 8.25
N ARG A 197 22.74 3.71 8.17
CA ARG A 197 24.21 3.63 8.03
C ARG A 197 24.70 4.26 6.74
N HIS A 198 23.95 4.09 5.64
CA HIS A 198 24.29 4.74 4.37
C HIS A 198 24.19 6.27 4.49
N ALA A 199 23.11 6.80 5.07
CA ALA A 199 22.93 8.22 5.29
C ALA A 199 24.05 8.82 6.19
N GLU A 200 24.45 8.13 7.26
CA GLU A 200 25.58 8.53 8.11
C GLU A 200 26.91 8.54 7.32
N SER A 201 27.10 7.57 6.43
CA SER A 201 28.30 7.51 5.57
C SER A 201 28.36 8.69 4.60
N VAL A 202 27.21 9.04 4.00
CA VAL A 202 27.05 10.22 3.12
C VAL A 202 27.34 11.50 3.88
N GLN A 203 26.82 11.66 5.11
CA GLN A 203 27.10 12.83 5.97
C GLN A 203 28.58 12.95 6.32
N ARG A 204 29.26 11.83 6.63
CA ARG A 204 30.72 11.85 6.85
C ARG A 204 31.48 12.26 5.60
N ALA A 205 31.07 11.82 4.42
CA ALA A 205 31.69 12.21 3.16
C ALA A 205 31.54 13.73 2.92
N ILE A 206 30.39 14.32 3.21
CA ILE A 206 30.17 15.78 3.14
C ILE A 206 31.14 16.49 4.08
N SER A 207 31.23 16.06 5.34
CA SER A 207 32.11 16.71 6.34
C SER A 207 33.61 16.64 5.93
N ILE A 208 34.04 15.53 5.33
CA ILE A 208 35.41 15.40 4.82
C ILE A 208 35.64 16.33 3.63
N TYR A 209 34.67 16.42 2.73
CA TYR A 209 34.72 17.30 1.59
C TYR A 209 34.80 18.77 2.01
N ASP A 210 33.97 19.22 2.96
CA ASP A 210 33.97 20.58 3.48
C ASP A 210 35.32 20.93 4.12
N LYS A 211 35.90 20.02 4.93
CA LYS A 211 37.24 20.21 5.53
C LYS A 211 38.32 20.28 4.47
N ALA A 212 38.26 19.49 3.42
CA ALA A 212 39.22 19.55 2.33
C ALA A 212 39.15 20.86 1.56
N MET A 213 37.94 21.39 1.35
CA MET A 213 37.71 22.69 0.70
C MET A 213 38.25 23.84 1.55
N ASP A 214 37.96 23.86 2.87
CA ASP A 214 38.46 24.86 3.82
C ASP A 214 40.01 24.87 3.85
N THR A 215 40.61 23.67 3.88
CA THR A 215 42.06 23.55 3.86
C THR A 215 42.68 24.05 2.52
N GLY A 216 41.99 23.76 1.41
CA GLY A 216 42.39 24.22 0.08
C GLY A 216 42.34 25.73 -0.06
N ILE A 217 41.23 26.34 0.41
CA ILE A 217 41.04 27.81 0.34
C ILE A 217 42.05 28.53 1.24
N ASN A 218 42.28 28.07 2.47
CA ASN A 218 43.23 28.70 3.39
C ASN A 218 44.65 28.61 2.89
N ARG A 219 45.08 27.49 2.25
CA ARG A 219 46.40 27.35 1.67
C ARG A 219 46.63 28.21 0.43
N LEU A 220 45.58 28.53 -0.33
CA LEU A 220 45.65 29.42 -1.50
C LEU A 220 45.59 30.89 -1.11
N GLY A 221 45.06 31.23 0.07
CA GLY A 221 44.95 32.58 0.60
C GLY A 221 46.23 33.06 1.36
N ASP A 222 47.13 32.13 1.76
CA ASP A 222 48.37 32.40 2.48
C ASP A 222 49.60 32.59 1.55
N ASN A 223 49.42 32.57 0.22
CA ASN A 223 50.43 32.90 -0.80
C ASN A 223 50.04 34.21 -1.52
#